data_798d026f6e5b177e86f063605a84fb40
#
_entry.id   798d026f6e5b177e86f063605a84fb40
#
_cell.length_a   1.000
_cell.length_b   1.000
_cell.length_c   1.000
_cell.angle_alpha   90.00
_cell.angle_beta   90.00
_cell.angle_gamma   90.00
#
_symmetry.space_group_name_H-M   'P 1'
#
loop_
_entity.id
_entity.type
_entity.pdbx_description
1 polymer ?
#
loop_
_entity_poly.entity_id
_entity_poly.type
_entity_poly.pdbx_seq_one_letter_code
_entity_poly.pdbx_strand_id
1 'polypeptide(L)' 'MQNQNFKNKTFFQIYYCSKNKMYDFTILNSNTKEVIYHYHFSNLNEINKLIQTYK' A
#
# COMPACT_ATOMS: atom_id res chain seq x y z
N MET A 1 6.21 7.41 5.33
CA MET A 1 4.92 6.96 4.79
C MET A 1 4.60 7.70 3.52
N GLN A 2 4.12 7.00 2.52
CA GLN A 2 3.73 7.58 1.25
C GLN A 2 2.25 7.33 0.99
N ASN A 3 1.59 8.34 0.42
CA ASN A 3 0.18 8.24 0.04
C ASN A 3 0.06 8.63 -1.42
N GLN A 4 -0.69 7.85 -2.17
CA GLN A 4 -0.86 8.10 -3.59
C GLN A 4 -2.22 7.58 -4.02
N ASN A 5 -2.89 8.33 -4.89
CA ASN A 5 -4.20 7.93 -5.40
C ASN A 5 -4.06 6.89 -6.50
N PHE A 6 -4.87 5.88 -6.41
CA PHE A 6 -5.05 4.87 -7.45
C PHE A 6 -6.33 5.16 -8.22
N LYS A 7 -6.58 4.35 -9.26
CA LYS A 7 -7.85 4.33 -9.94
C LYS A 7 -8.95 3.93 -8.96
N ASN A 8 -10.20 4.20 -9.33
CA ASN A 8 -11.38 3.80 -8.57
C ASN A 8 -11.45 4.40 -7.17
N LYS A 9 -10.90 5.61 -7.03
CA LYS A 9 -10.97 6.36 -5.77
C LYS A 9 -10.36 5.60 -4.60
N THR A 10 -9.23 4.96 -4.87
CA THR A 10 -8.44 4.33 -3.82
C THR A 10 -7.08 4.99 -3.70
N PHE A 11 -6.43 4.82 -2.57
CA PHE A 11 -5.07 5.26 -2.39
C PHE A 11 -4.32 4.23 -1.54
N PHE A 12 -2.99 4.34 -1.53
CA PHE A 12 -2.19 3.41 -0.76
C PHE A 12 -1.32 4.12 0.27
N GLN A 13 -0.94 3.38 1.29
CA GLN A 13 0.01 3.81 2.30
C GLN A 13 1.07 2.73 2.44
N ILE A 14 2.33 3.15 2.55
CA ILE A 14 3.45 2.25 2.81
C ILE A 14 4.04 2.61 4.18
N TYR A 15 4.18 1.61 5.02
CA TYR A 15 4.76 1.78 6.34
C TYR A 15 5.80 0.69 6.57
N TYR A 16 6.99 1.09 7.01
CA TYR A 16 8.04 0.13 7.32
C TYR A 16 8.00 -0.23 8.80
N CYS A 17 7.87 -1.52 9.10
CA CYS A 17 7.91 -2.02 10.46
C CYS A 17 9.31 -2.53 10.76
N SER A 18 10.10 -1.75 11.48
CA SER A 18 11.49 -2.14 11.79
C SER A 18 11.58 -3.35 12.72
N LYS A 19 10.54 -3.56 13.51
CA LYS A 19 10.50 -4.69 14.42
C LYS A 19 10.46 -6.02 13.66
N ASN A 20 9.65 -6.07 12.60
CA ASN A 20 9.50 -7.27 11.78
C ASN A 20 10.34 -7.22 10.51
N LYS A 21 10.98 -6.08 10.24
CA LYS A 21 11.77 -5.83 9.03
C LYS A 21 10.96 -6.08 7.77
N MET A 22 9.70 -5.63 7.78
CA MET A 22 8.78 -5.79 6.67
C MET A 22 8.05 -4.48 6.39
N TYR A 23 7.59 -4.36 5.16
CA TYR A 23 6.78 -3.22 4.74
C TYR A 23 5.32 -3.59 4.78
N ASP A 24 4.52 -2.74 5.37
CA ASP A 24 3.07 -2.84 5.32
C ASP A 24 2.56 -1.98 4.18
N PHE A 25 1.83 -2.59 3.27
CA PHE A 25 1.22 -1.90 2.14
C PHE A 25 -0.28 -2.02 2.26
N THR A 26 -0.95 -0.88 2.41
CA THR A 26 -2.39 -0.83 2.65
C THR A 26 -3.05 -0.05 1.54
N ILE A 27 -4.13 -0.60 0.98
CA ILE A 27 -4.96 0.09 -0.01
C ILE A 27 -6.28 0.44 0.67
N LEU A 28 -6.66 1.71 0.60
CA LEU A 28 -7.84 2.22 1.27
C LEU A 28 -8.77 2.93 0.29
N ASN A 29 -10.04 2.94 0.64
CA ASN A 29 -11.02 3.75 -0.06
C ASN A 29 -10.78 5.22 0.29
N SER A 30 -10.68 6.08 -0.74
CA SER A 30 -10.36 7.49 -0.51
C SER A 30 -11.51 8.28 0.14
N ASN A 31 -12.74 7.80 0.01
CA ASN A 31 -13.90 8.48 0.59
C ASN A 31 -14.15 8.06 2.03
N THR A 32 -14.12 6.76 2.31
CA THR A 32 -14.50 6.23 3.62
C THR A 32 -13.29 5.90 4.50
N LYS A 33 -12.10 5.81 3.89
CA LYS A 33 -10.87 5.42 4.58
C LYS A 33 -10.89 3.97 5.05
N GLU A 34 -11.79 3.16 4.51
CA GLU A 34 -11.82 1.75 4.82
C GLU A 34 -10.67 1.03 4.15
N VAL A 35 -10.07 0.09 4.87
CA VAL A 35 -9.01 -0.76 4.33
C VAL A 35 -9.63 -1.78 3.39
N ILE A 36 -9.15 -1.78 2.14
CA ILE A 36 -9.60 -2.74 1.12
C ILE A 36 -8.68 -3.93 1.09
N TYR A 37 -7.37 -3.68 1.06
CA TYR A 37 -6.35 -4.72 1.07
C TYR A 37 -5.22 -4.32 1.98
N HIS A 38 -4.59 -5.31 2.60
CA HIS A 38 -3.42 -5.11 3.43
C HIS A 38 -2.42 -6.22 3.13
N TYR A 39 -1.23 -5.84 2.71
CA TYR A 39 -0.18 -6.78 2.33
C TYR A 39 1.07 -6.52 3.13
N HIS A 40 1.86 -7.58 3.32
CA HIS A 40 3.19 -7.49 3.90
C HIS A 40 4.22 -7.91 2.87
N PHE A 41 5.25 -7.10 2.71
CA PHE A 41 6.32 -7.39 1.74
C PHE A 41 7.67 -7.27 2.42
N SER A 42 8.62 -8.10 1.98
CA SER A 42 9.97 -8.08 2.52
C SER A 42 10.85 -7.04 1.83
N ASN A 43 10.48 -6.57 0.63
CA ASN A 43 11.26 -5.57 -0.06
C ASN A 43 10.37 -4.65 -0.93
N LEU A 44 10.92 -3.47 -1.25
CA LEU A 44 10.19 -2.45 -1.99
C LEU A 44 9.93 -2.83 -3.45
N ASN A 45 10.74 -3.72 -4.03
CA ASN A 45 10.53 -4.12 -5.42
C ASN A 45 9.19 -4.82 -5.62
N GLU A 46 8.78 -5.62 -4.64
CA GLU A 46 7.48 -6.29 -4.69
C GLU A 46 6.35 -5.29 -4.61
N ILE A 47 6.50 -4.28 -3.76
CA ILE A 47 5.51 -3.21 -3.64
C ILE A 47 5.39 -2.43 -4.94
N ASN A 48 6.52 -2.11 -5.58
CA ASN A 48 6.51 -1.39 -6.84
C ASN A 48 5.79 -2.16 -7.94
N LYS A 49 5.98 -3.47 -7.99
CA LYS A 49 5.27 -4.31 -8.95
C LYS A 49 3.76 -4.26 -8.71
N LEU A 50 3.35 -4.32 -7.47
CA LEU A 50 1.94 -4.25 -7.13
C LEU A 50 1.35 -2.89 -7.49
N ILE A 51 2.06 -1.82 -7.20
CA ILE A 51 1.63 -0.47 -7.56
C ILE A 51 1.41 -0.34 -9.06
N GLN A 52 2.31 -0.89 -9.87
CA GLN A 52 2.17 -0.85 -11.33
C GLN A 52 0.91 -1.58 -11.80
N THR A 53 0.53 -2.63 -11.10
CA THR A 53 -0.69 -3.38 -11.40
C THR A 53 -1.94 -2.51 -11.20
N TYR A 54 -1.92 -1.66 -10.19
CA TYR A 54 -3.09 -0.81 -9.86
C TYR A 54 -3.13 0.51 -10.63
N LYS A 55 -2.07 0.90 -11.26
CA LYS A 55 -2.03 2.14 -12.04
C LYS A 55 -2.55 1.94 -13.50
#